data_c765e739fb7167176a858bb4f8e352ad
#
_entry.id   c765e739fb7167176a858bb4f8e352ad
#
_cell.length_a   1.000
_cell.length_b   1.000
_cell.length_c   1.000
_cell.angle_alpha   90.00
_cell.angle_beta   90.00
_cell.angle_gamma   90.00
#
_symmetry.space_group_name_H-M   'P 1'
#
loop_
_entity.id
_entity.type
_entity.pdbx_description
1 polymer ?
#
loop_
_entity_poly.entity_id
_entity_poly.type
_entity_poly.pdbx_seq_one_letter_code
_entity_poly.pdbx_strand_id
1 'polypeptide(L)'
;GRTDYGQKEVESFREQVRTVIVPLCQKLYEAQAKRLGVEDFAFYDEKRIFPDGNAVPAGDDDFMVGEAAKMYHEMSPETGEFIDFMIEHELMDLKNKPGKASTGYMTDLRRYKAPFVFSCFNQTIFDMQVLSHELGHAFAGYMAMRSQPLSDYYMESTDIAEIHSMSMEQFAYPYA
;
A
#
# COMPACT_ATOMS: atom_id res chain seq x y z
N GLY A 1 -17.44 18.96 -2.11
CA GLY A 1 -16.24 19.70 -1.73
C GLY A 1 -15.90 19.42 -0.28
N ARG A 2 -14.61 19.53 0.09
CA ARG A 2 -14.17 19.35 1.48
C ARG A 2 -14.65 20.50 2.35
N THR A 3 -14.99 20.20 3.59
CA THR A 3 -15.52 21.16 4.56
C THR A 3 -14.62 21.32 5.80
N ASP A 4 -13.63 20.47 5.93
CA ASP A 4 -12.73 20.29 7.07
C ASP A 4 -11.44 21.12 6.95
N TYR A 5 -10.98 21.41 5.72
CA TYR A 5 -9.85 22.30 5.47
C TYR A 5 -9.96 23.01 4.11
N GLY A 6 -9.28 24.15 3.97
CA GLY A 6 -9.26 24.97 2.76
C GLY A 6 -7.85 25.19 2.21
N GLN A 7 -7.71 26.16 1.32
CA GLN A 7 -6.46 26.50 0.66
C GLN A 7 -5.34 26.84 1.65
N LYS A 8 -5.66 27.60 2.70
CA LYS A 8 -4.68 28.07 3.70
C LYS A 8 -4.02 26.90 4.44
N GLU A 9 -4.80 25.89 4.82
CA GLU A 9 -4.31 24.69 5.49
C GLU A 9 -3.42 23.87 4.55
N VAL A 10 -3.79 23.75 3.27
CA VAL A 10 -2.97 23.08 2.25
C VAL A 10 -1.66 23.81 2.01
N GLU A 11 -1.67 25.14 1.94
CA GLU A 11 -0.45 25.96 1.81
C GLU A 11 0.47 25.80 3.03
N SER A 12 -0.11 25.81 4.22
CA SER A 12 0.64 25.55 5.46
C SER A 12 1.27 24.16 5.48
N PHE A 13 0.53 23.12 5.08
CA PHE A 13 1.05 21.76 4.97
C PHE A 13 2.21 21.68 3.97
N ARG A 14 2.06 22.26 2.77
CA ARG A 14 3.12 22.29 1.76
C ARG A 14 4.38 22.99 2.24
N GLU A 15 4.23 24.09 3.01
CA GLU A 15 5.38 24.78 3.60
C GLU A 15 6.10 23.90 4.63
N GLN A 16 5.36 23.14 5.44
CA GLN A 16 5.98 22.17 6.36
C GLN A 16 6.73 21.07 5.60
N VAL A 17 6.14 20.52 4.54
CA VAL A 17 6.83 19.55 3.68
C VAL A 17 8.12 20.14 3.12
N ARG A 18 8.05 21.37 2.56
CA ARG A 18 9.21 22.04 1.95
C ARG A 18 10.33 22.30 2.96
N THR A 19 10.00 22.70 4.17
CA THR A 19 10.99 23.13 5.18
C THR A 19 11.51 22.01 6.07
N VAL A 20 10.74 20.93 6.23
CA VAL A 20 11.07 19.83 7.14
C VAL A 20 11.37 18.54 6.37
N ILE A 21 10.45 18.12 5.48
CA ILE A 21 10.57 16.80 4.81
C ILE A 21 11.60 16.84 3.67
N VAL A 22 11.55 17.86 2.81
CA VAL A 22 12.46 17.96 1.67
C VAL A 22 13.94 17.93 2.11
N PRO A 23 14.39 18.68 3.13
CA PRO A 23 15.78 18.59 3.59
C PRO A 23 16.16 17.21 4.15
N LEU A 24 15.20 16.47 4.73
CA LEU A 24 15.42 15.10 5.17
C LEU A 24 15.60 14.16 3.98
N CYS A 25 14.71 14.26 2.98
CA CYS A 25 14.81 13.47 1.74
C CYS A 25 16.13 13.73 1.00
N GLN A 26 16.59 14.98 0.95
CA GLN A 26 17.90 15.33 0.36
C GLN A 26 19.05 14.57 1.03
N LYS A 27 19.06 14.49 2.35
CA LYS A 27 20.09 13.72 3.08
C LYS A 27 20.01 12.22 2.78
N LEU A 28 18.79 11.68 2.60
CA LEU A 28 18.60 10.28 2.23
C LEU A 28 19.13 10.02 0.83
N TYR A 29 18.84 10.90 -0.13
CA TYR A 29 19.36 10.80 -1.50
C TYR A 29 20.88 10.94 -1.56
N GLU A 30 21.47 11.87 -0.80
CA GLU A 30 22.93 11.98 -0.69
C GLU A 30 23.57 10.69 -0.16
N ALA A 31 22.95 10.08 0.86
CA ALA A 31 23.41 8.80 1.41
C ALA A 31 23.25 7.66 0.41
N GLN A 32 22.16 7.65 -0.37
CA GLN A 32 21.92 6.67 -1.43
C GLN A 32 22.90 6.84 -2.59
N ALA A 33 23.11 8.08 -3.08
CA ALA A 33 24.09 8.41 -4.12
C ALA A 33 25.48 7.92 -3.74
N LYS A 34 25.91 8.20 -2.51
CA LYS A 34 27.20 7.71 -1.98
C LYS A 34 27.29 6.19 -1.95
N ARG A 35 26.22 5.50 -1.53
CA ARG A 35 26.18 4.04 -1.50
C ARG A 35 26.24 3.44 -2.90
N LEU A 36 25.57 4.06 -3.88
CA LEU A 36 25.53 3.63 -5.27
C LEU A 36 26.81 4.01 -6.05
N GLY A 37 27.65 4.92 -5.53
CA GLY A 37 28.79 5.47 -6.25
C GLY A 37 28.41 6.37 -7.44
N VAL A 38 27.26 7.05 -7.34
CA VAL A 38 26.71 7.94 -8.40
C VAL A 38 27.01 9.38 -8.01
N GLU A 39 27.69 10.14 -8.89
CA GLU A 39 28.00 11.56 -8.67
C GLU A 39 26.79 12.46 -8.95
N ASP A 40 26.09 12.23 -10.08
CA ASP A 40 24.90 12.97 -10.51
C ASP A 40 23.64 12.14 -10.26
N PHE A 41 23.18 12.11 -9.01
CA PHE A 41 21.96 11.38 -8.62
C PHE A 41 20.72 12.04 -9.25
N ALA A 42 19.95 11.26 -10.00
CA ALA A 42 18.76 11.72 -10.71
C ALA A 42 17.50 10.92 -10.31
N PHE A 43 16.32 11.40 -10.70
CA PHE A 43 15.03 10.79 -10.35
C PHE A 43 14.91 9.31 -10.74
N TYR A 44 15.59 8.86 -11.78
CA TYR A 44 15.60 7.46 -12.21
C TYR A 44 16.48 6.56 -11.33
N ASP A 45 17.35 7.15 -10.48
CA ASP A 45 18.20 6.43 -9.52
C ASP A 45 17.47 6.18 -8.19
N GLU A 46 16.38 6.91 -7.92
CA GLU A 46 15.66 6.86 -6.63
C GLU A 46 15.21 5.44 -6.26
N LYS A 47 14.79 4.65 -7.25
CA LYS A 47 14.32 3.28 -7.02
C LYS A 47 15.43 2.24 -6.90
N ARG A 48 16.68 2.59 -7.20
CA ARG A 48 17.84 1.72 -7.04
C ARG A 48 18.47 1.94 -5.66
N ILE A 49 18.23 1.04 -4.73
CA ILE A 49 18.66 1.21 -3.33
C ILE A 49 20.07 0.69 -3.09
N PHE A 50 20.46 -0.41 -3.77
CA PHE A 50 21.76 -1.07 -3.59
C PHE A 50 22.50 -1.25 -4.92
N PRO A 51 23.87 -1.21 -4.89
CA PRO A 51 24.70 -1.37 -6.10
C PRO A 51 24.43 -2.69 -6.86
N ASP A 52 24.21 -3.77 -6.11
CA ASP A 52 24.03 -5.12 -6.65
C ASP A 52 22.57 -5.43 -7.03
N GLY A 53 21.69 -4.42 -6.91
CA GLY A 53 20.26 -4.54 -7.14
C GLY A 53 19.43 -4.55 -5.85
N ASN A 54 18.16 -4.25 -5.98
CA ASN A 54 17.23 -4.28 -4.85
C ASN A 54 16.89 -5.72 -4.47
N ALA A 55 16.42 -5.93 -3.24
CA ALA A 55 15.80 -7.17 -2.83
C ALA A 55 14.62 -7.52 -3.76
N VAL A 56 14.45 -8.81 -4.01
CA VAL A 56 13.31 -9.35 -4.75
C VAL A 56 12.58 -10.35 -3.88
N PRO A 57 11.27 -10.58 -4.11
CA PRO A 57 10.53 -11.60 -3.38
C PRO A 57 11.20 -12.98 -3.53
N ALA A 58 11.13 -13.78 -2.47
CA ALA A 58 11.72 -15.11 -2.45
C ALA A 58 10.93 -16.15 -3.30
N GLY A 59 9.75 -15.77 -3.78
CA GLY A 59 8.87 -16.63 -4.58
C GLY A 59 7.97 -15.82 -5.52
N ASP A 60 7.05 -16.51 -6.15
CA ASP A 60 6.07 -15.93 -7.08
C ASP A 60 4.89 -15.22 -6.36
N ASP A 61 3.89 -14.80 -7.13
CA ASP A 61 2.72 -14.10 -6.59
C ASP A 61 1.96 -14.94 -5.56
N ASP A 62 1.85 -16.25 -5.79
CA ASP A 62 1.15 -17.18 -4.88
C ASP A 62 1.94 -17.34 -3.56
N PHE A 63 3.29 -17.36 -3.64
CA PHE A 63 4.15 -17.33 -2.47
C PHE A 63 3.96 -16.04 -1.66
N MET A 64 3.95 -14.88 -2.32
CA MET A 64 3.74 -13.59 -1.64
C MET A 64 2.39 -13.52 -0.93
N VAL A 65 1.32 -14.00 -1.56
CA VAL A 65 -0.02 -14.09 -0.93
C VAL A 65 0.00 -15.04 0.26
N GLY A 66 0.70 -16.17 0.16
CA GLY A 66 0.85 -17.13 1.26
C GLY A 66 1.60 -16.55 2.47
N GLU A 67 2.66 -15.77 2.26
CA GLU A 67 3.37 -15.10 3.35
C GLU A 67 2.51 -13.96 3.95
N ALA A 68 1.78 -13.21 3.13
CA ALA A 68 0.81 -12.24 3.61
C ALA A 68 -0.27 -12.91 4.49
N ALA A 69 -0.80 -14.06 4.07
CA ALA A 69 -1.79 -14.80 4.87
C ALA A 69 -1.26 -15.17 6.25
N LYS A 70 -0.03 -15.70 6.35
CA LYS A 70 0.61 -16.01 7.64
C LYS A 70 0.70 -14.76 8.52
N MET A 71 1.17 -13.65 7.96
CA MET A 71 1.28 -12.37 8.65
C MET A 71 -0.09 -11.90 9.21
N TYR A 72 -1.13 -11.94 8.39
CA TYR A 72 -2.47 -11.51 8.79
C TYR A 72 -3.07 -12.41 9.89
N HIS A 73 -2.80 -13.71 9.87
CA HIS A 73 -3.18 -14.63 10.95
C HIS A 73 -2.44 -14.35 12.25
N GLU A 74 -1.18 -13.93 12.19
CA GLU A 74 -0.40 -13.58 13.37
C GLU A 74 -0.80 -12.22 13.96
N MET A 75 -1.30 -11.28 13.15
CA MET A 75 -1.70 -9.95 13.61
C MET A 75 -2.92 -10.00 14.53
N SER A 76 -4.00 -10.63 14.09
CA SER A 76 -5.22 -10.80 14.89
C SER A 76 -6.17 -11.85 14.29
N PRO A 77 -7.13 -12.37 15.08
CA PRO A 77 -8.19 -13.22 14.54
C PRO A 77 -8.99 -12.57 13.41
N GLU A 78 -9.28 -11.28 13.53
CA GLU A 78 -10.08 -10.54 12.56
C GLU A 78 -9.35 -10.37 11.22
N THR A 79 -8.04 -10.09 11.26
CA THR A 79 -7.23 -10.01 10.03
C THR A 79 -7.01 -11.38 9.42
N GLY A 80 -6.90 -12.44 10.23
CA GLY A 80 -6.85 -13.82 9.75
C GLY A 80 -8.14 -14.24 9.05
N GLU A 81 -9.31 -13.99 9.64
CA GLU A 81 -10.62 -14.24 8.99
C GLU A 81 -10.76 -13.47 7.68
N PHE A 82 -10.33 -12.22 7.67
CA PHE A 82 -10.37 -11.37 6.47
C PHE A 82 -9.52 -11.94 5.33
N ILE A 83 -8.26 -12.30 5.59
CA ILE A 83 -7.39 -12.78 4.52
C ILE A 83 -7.84 -14.14 3.97
N ASP A 84 -8.35 -15.03 4.82
CA ASP A 84 -8.95 -16.28 4.39
C ASP A 84 -10.15 -16.02 3.47
N PHE A 85 -11.03 -15.08 3.82
CA PHE A 85 -12.14 -14.67 2.98
C PHE A 85 -11.69 -14.15 1.62
N MET A 86 -10.62 -13.33 1.57
CA MET A 86 -10.09 -12.80 0.31
C MET A 86 -9.55 -13.90 -0.60
N ILE A 87 -8.86 -14.88 -0.02
CA ILE A 87 -8.28 -16.02 -0.75
C ILE A 87 -9.37 -17.00 -1.21
N GLU A 88 -10.26 -17.42 -0.30
CA GLU A 88 -11.32 -18.40 -0.60
C GLU A 88 -12.26 -17.94 -1.72
N HIS A 89 -12.51 -16.64 -1.79
CA HIS A 89 -13.42 -16.07 -2.80
C HIS A 89 -12.70 -15.44 -4.00
N GLU A 90 -11.38 -15.67 -4.15
CA GLU A 90 -10.57 -15.17 -5.26
C GLU A 90 -10.71 -13.64 -5.49
N LEU A 91 -10.70 -12.87 -4.41
CA LEU A 91 -10.97 -11.42 -4.42
C LEU A 91 -9.72 -10.56 -4.70
N MET A 92 -8.71 -11.14 -5.36
CA MET A 92 -7.48 -10.46 -5.73
C MET A 92 -7.07 -10.80 -7.17
N ASP A 93 -6.91 -9.79 -8.04
CA ASP A 93 -6.26 -9.93 -9.36
C ASP A 93 -4.91 -9.23 -9.34
N LEU A 94 -3.85 -9.96 -9.00
CA LEU A 94 -2.50 -9.45 -8.75
C LEU A 94 -1.57 -9.64 -9.96
N LYS A 95 -1.76 -10.70 -10.75
CA LYS A 95 -0.88 -11.08 -11.86
C LYS A 95 -0.81 -10.00 -12.94
N ASN A 96 0.41 -9.66 -13.32
CA ASN A 96 0.66 -8.85 -14.51
C ASN A 96 0.32 -9.64 -15.78
N LYS A 97 -0.33 -8.98 -16.74
CA LYS A 97 -0.67 -9.57 -18.05
C LYS A 97 -0.78 -8.47 -19.12
N PRO A 98 -0.55 -8.80 -20.41
CA PRO A 98 -0.69 -7.83 -21.49
C PRO A 98 -2.06 -7.13 -21.49
N GLY A 99 -2.03 -5.78 -21.59
CA GLY A 99 -3.24 -4.95 -21.59
C GLY A 99 -3.82 -4.65 -20.21
N LYS A 100 -3.24 -5.16 -19.11
CA LYS A 100 -3.61 -4.81 -17.75
C LYS A 100 -3.08 -3.42 -17.39
N ALA A 101 -3.88 -2.62 -16.68
CA ALA A 101 -3.45 -1.31 -16.18
C ALA A 101 -2.36 -1.48 -15.11
N SER A 102 -1.30 -0.68 -15.20
CA SER A 102 -0.18 -0.69 -14.23
C SER A 102 -0.50 0.16 -13.00
N THR A 103 -1.53 -0.24 -12.23
CA THR A 103 -1.96 0.45 -11.01
C THR A 103 -2.39 -0.56 -9.95
N GLY A 104 -2.44 -0.13 -8.69
CA GLY A 104 -3.11 -0.83 -7.61
C GLY A 104 -4.33 -0.05 -7.15
N TYR A 105 -5.37 -0.73 -6.75
CA TYR A 105 -6.51 -0.16 -6.05
C TYR A 105 -7.37 -1.24 -5.39
N MET A 106 -8.12 -0.84 -4.36
CA MET A 106 -9.21 -1.61 -3.81
C MET A 106 -10.56 -1.02 -4.25
N THR A 107 -11.56 -1.88 -4.45
CA THR A 107 -12.94 -1.47 -4.69
C THR A 107 -13.93 -2.35 -3.92
N ASP A 108 -15.10 -1.77 -3.58
CA ASP A 108 -16.15 -2.48 -2.85
C ASP A 108 -17.14 -3.14 -3.80
N LEU A 109 -17.29 -4.45 -3.69
CA LEU A 109 -18.40 -5.21 -4.26
C LEU A 109 -19.58 -5.20 -3.27
N ARG A 110 -20.23 -4.04 -3.11
CA ARG A 110 -21.20 -3.73 -2.04
C ARG A 110 -22.29 -4.77 -1.87
N ARG A 111 -22.83 -5.28 -2.98
CA ARG A 111 -23.89 -6.32 -2.97
C ARG A 111 -23.44 -7.60 -2.27
N TYR A 112 -22.15 -7.93 -2.36
CA TYR A 112 -21.55 -9.13 -1.80
C TYR A 112 -20.87 -8.89 -0.46
N LYS A 113 -20.83 -7.63 0.00
CA LYS A 113 -20.06 -7.19 1.18
C LYS A 113 -18.60 -7.66 1.11
N ALA A 114 -18.03 -7.58 -0.06
CA ALA A 114 -16.70 -8.06 -0.36
C ALA A 114 -15.85 -6.94 -0.97
N PRO A 115 -14.66 -6.66 -0.45
CA PRO A 115 -13.67 -5.85 -1.13
C PRO A 115 -13.03 -6.66 -2.26
N PHE A 116 -12.49 -5.99 -3.27
CA PHE A 116 -11.71 -6.59 -4.33
C PHE A 116 -10.42 -5.79 -4.54
N VAL A 117 -9.29 -6.47 -4.56
CA VAL A 117 -7.97 -5.87 -4.77
C VAL A 117 -7.50 -6.14 -6.19
N PHE A 118 -7.14 -5.07 -6.89
CA PHE A 118 -6.51 -5.12 -8.20
C PHE A 118 -5.09 -4.57 -8.08
N SER A 119 -4.11 -5.27 -8.64
CA SER A 119 -2.72 -4.81 -8.72
C SER A 119 -2.03 -5.40 -9.96
N CYS A 120 -0.81 -5.00 -10.19
CA CYS A 120 0.00 -5.44 -11.33
C CYS A 120 1.42 -5.74 -10.86
N PHE A 121 1.61 -6.94 -10.28
CA PHE A 121 2.89 -7.37 -9.71
C PHE A 121 3.98 -7.50 -10.77
N ASN A 122 5.17 -7.07 -10.42
CA ASN A 122 6.35 -7.02 -11.28
C ASN A 122 7.52 -7.84 -10.72
N GLN A 123 7.31 -8.66 -9.70
CA GLN A 123 8.33 -9.44 -9.00
C GLN A 123 9.40 -8.55 -8.36
N THR A 124 8.96 -7.49 -7.69
CA THR A 124 9.79 -6.57 -6.93
C THR A 124 9.36 -6.51 -5.47
N ILE A 125 10.23 -6.03 -4.59
CA ILE A 125 9.89 -5.82 -3.18
C ILE A 125 8.70 -4.85 -3.01
N PHE A 126 8.49 -3.96 -3.98
CA PHE A 126 7.35 -3.04 -3.97
C PHE A 126 6.00 -3.75 -4.10
N ASP A 127 5.95 -4.96 -4.67
CA ASP A 127 4.71 -5.73 -4.76
C ASP A 127 4.18 -6.11 -3.36
N MET A 128 5.08 -6.43 -2.41
CA MET A 128 4.70 -6.69 -1.02
C MET A 128 4.16 -5.44 -0.32
N GLN A 129 4.77 -4.28 -0.58
CA GLN A 129 4.28 -3.00 -0.06
C GLN A 129 2.90 -2.67 -0.63
N VAL A 130 2.73 -2.78 -1.95
CA VAL A 130 1.43 -2.55 -2.61
C VAL A 130 0.38 -3.54 -2.10
N LEU A 131 0.73 -4.83 -1.92
CA LEU A 131 -0.19 -5.83 -1.39
C LEU A 131 -0.69 -5.45 0.01
N SER A 132 0.23 -5.13 0.93
CA SER A 132 -0.15 -4.72 2.29
C SER A 132 -0.95 -3.42 2.31
N HIS A 133 -0.64 -2.45 1.44
CA HIS A 133 -1.38 -1.21 1.27
C HIS A 133 -2.84 -1.46 0.83
N GLU A 134 -3.02 -2.16 -0.29
CA GLU A 134 -4.36 -2.43 -0.84
C GLU A 134 -5.19 -3.35 0.07
N LEU A 135 -4.55 -4.30 0.74
CA LEU A 135 -5.22 -5.12 1.76
C LEU A 135 -5.58 -4.31 3.01
N GLY A 136 -4.87 -3.23 3.32
CA GLY A 136 -5.25 -2.27 4.37
C GLY A 136 -6.58 -1.58 4.05
N HIS A 137 -6.75 -1.08 2.83
CA HIS A 137 -8.03 -0.56 2.33
C HIS A 137 -9.12 -1.64 2.33
N ALA A 138 -8.78 -2.84 1.84
CA ALA A 138 -9.71 -3.95 1.75
C ALA A 138 -10.20 -4.40 3.14
N PHE A 139 -9.34 -4.45 4.14
CA PHE A 139 -9.73 -4.77 5.52
C PHE A 139 -10.68 -3.72 6.10
N ALA A 140 -10.39 -2.43 5.90
CA ALA A 140 -11.27 -1.35 6.32
C ALA A 140 -12.66 -1.46 5.65
N GLY A 141 -12.70 -1.68 4.33
CA GLY A 141 -13.94 -1.90 3.57
C GLY A 141 -14.70 -3.17 4.04
N TYR A 142 -13.98 -4.27 4.27
CA TYR A 142 -14.53 -5.52 4.80
C TYR A 142 -15.24 -5.31 6.14
N MET A 143 -14.61 -4.62 7.06
CA MET A 143 -15.17 -4.31 8.38
C MET A 143 -16.33 -3.30 8.28
N ALA A 144 -16.20 -2.26 7.45
CA ALA A 144 -17.23 -1.25 7.26
C ALA A 144 -18.51 -1.85 6.67
N MET A 145 -18.41 -2.66 5.62
CA MET A 145 -19.57 -3.33 4.99
C MET A 145 -20.31 -4.29 5.92
N ARG A 146 -19.69 -4.75 7.00
CA ARG A 146 -20.29 -5.64 8.01
C ARG A 146 -20.86 -4.91 9.22
N SER A 147 -20.31 -3.74 9.54
CA SER A 147 -20.66 -2.99 10.74
C SER A 147 -21.51 -1.76 10.48
N GLN A 148 -21.40 -1.13 9.31
CA GLN A 148 -22.13 0.11 9.01
C GLN A 148 -23.51 -0.15 8.39
N PRO A 149 -24.54 0.59 8.82
CA PRO A 149 -25.90 0.40 8.33
C PRO A 149 -26.15 0.97 6.93
N LEU A 150 -25.37 1.96 6.51
CA LEU A 150 -25.53 2.67 5.24
C LEU A 150 -24.26 2.58 4.40
N SER A 151 -24.44 2.35 3.10
CA SER A 151 -23.32 2.26 2.15
C SER A 151 -22.49 3.53 2.03
N ASP A 152 -23.08 4.68 2.34
CA ASP A 152 -22.39 5.98 2.33
C ASP A 152 -21.33 6.10 3.44
N TYR A 153 -21.38 5.20 4.44
CA TYR A 153 -20.42 5.12 5.53
C TYR A 153 -19.34 4.05 5.31
N TYR A 154 -19.32 3.36 4.17
CA TYR A 154 -18.29 2.36 3.87
C TYR A 154 -16.96 2.99 3.43
N MET A 155 -17.04 4.16 2.78
CA MET A 155 -15.86 4.91 2.36
C MET A 155 -15.79 6.23 3.12
N GLU A 156 -14.65 6.50 3.65
CA GLU A 156 -14.26 7.76 4.29
C GLU A 156 -13.66 8.74 3.26
N SER A 157 -13.18 9.88 3.74
CA SER A 157 -12.35 10.73 2.87
C SER A 157 -11.04 10.01 2.52
N THR A 158 -10.45 10.34 1.38
CA THR A 158 -9.16 9.75 0.95
C THR A 158 -8.08 9.85 2.03
N ASP A 159 -8.04 10.97 2.77
CA ASP A 159 -7.05 11.16 3.84
C ASP A 159 -7.19 10.12 4.97
N ILE A 160 -8.44 9.75 5.31
CA ILE A 160 -8.70 8.72 6.34
C ILE A 160 -8.45 7.32 5.76
N ALA A 161 -8.84 7.08 4.52
CA ALA A 161 -8.60 5.80 3.86
C ALA A 161 -7.10 5.46 3.83
N GLU A 162 -6.22 6.45 3.59
CA GLU A 162 -4.78 6.25 3.59
C GLU A 162 -4.19 6.00 5.00
N ILE A 163 -4.89 6.37 6.06
CA ILE A 163 -4.49 5.96 7.43
C ILE A 163 -4.57 4.43 7.55
N HIS A 164 -5.61 3.81 7.01
CA HIS A 164 -5.77 2.35 7.07
C HIS A 164 -4.70 1.63 6.25
N SER A 165 -4.49 2.04 5.00
CA SER A 165 -3.52 1.43 4.09
C SER A 165 -2.08 1.59 4.59
N MET A 166 -1.67 2.81 4.94
CA MET A 166 -0.31 3.09 5.41
C MET A 166 -0.04 2.49 6.80
N SER A 167 -1.05 2.38 7.67
CA SER A 167 -0.90 1.67 8.94
C SER A 167 -0.66 0.17 8.71
N MET A 168 -1.36 -0.44 7.77
CA MET A 168 -1.16 -1.85 7.44
C MET A 168 0.24 -2.11 6.88
N GLU A 169 0.78 -1.22 6.04
CA GLU A 169 2.18 -1.29 5.61
C GLU A 169 3.14 -1.30 6.83
N GLN A 170 2.90 -0.42 7.81
CA GLN A 170 3.75 -0.34 9.01
C GLN A 170 3.65 -1.61 9.87
N PHE A 171 2.46 -2.18 10.02
CA PHE A 171 2.27 -3.46 10.72
C PHE A 171 2.92 -4.64 9.99
N ALA A 172 3.07 -4.56 8.67
CA ALA A 172 3.75 -5.58 7.86
C ALA A 172 5.28 -5.55 8.00
N TYR A 173 5.90 -4.45 8.39
CA TYR A 173 7.36 -4.32 8.48
C TYR A 173 8.09 -5.42 9.28
N PRO A 174 7.59 -5.90 10.42
CA PRO A 174 8.26 -6.98 11.16
C PRO A 174 8.35 -8.31 10.43
N TYR A 175 7.59 -8.47 9.34
CA TYR A 175 7.48 -9.70 8.54
C TYR A 175 8.20 -9.59 7.17
N ALA A 176 8.74 -8.41 6.84
CA ALA A 176 9.37 -8.13 5.54
C ALA A 176 10.83 -8.64 5.45
#